data_a98df25747a274e872eed2e9499ca457
#
_entry.id   a98df25747a274e872eed2e9499ca457
#
_cell.length_a   1.000
_cell.length_b   1.000
_cell.length_c   1.000
_cell.angle_alpha   90.00
_cell.angle_beta   90.00
_cell.angle_gamma   90.00
#
_symmetry.space_group_name_H-M   'P 1'
#
loop_
_entity.id
_entity.type
_entity.pdbx_description
1 polymer ?
#
loop_
_entity_poly.entity_id
_entity_poly.type
_entity_poly.pdbx_seq_one_letter_code
_entity_poly.pdbx_strand_id
1 'polypeptide(L)'
;KTVYTIPDEADNGLVHTPCTISMAKTENPNTGGSQFFLIPEDSTPSWLDNVHTVFGDITDGCEHVTSISEVQTPNTNPEDSRNSDEPYNPVTLVSVTTNGGEDAPWWYFW
;
A
#
# COMPACT_ATOMS: atom_id res chain seq x y z
N LYS A 1 16.41 -4.57 17.73
CA LYS A 1 15.65 -3.93 16.66
C LYS A 1 14.61 -3.00 17.25
N THR A 2 14.66 -1.73 16.89
CA THR A 2 13.65 -0.75 17.31
C THR A 2 12.44 -0.85 16.40
N VAL A 3 11.28 -1.09 17.00
CA VAL A 3 9.98 -1.04 16.31
C VAL A 3 9.31 0.27 16.71
N TYR A 4 8.84 1.03 15.74
CA TYR A 4 8.10 2.26 16.00
C TYR A 4 6.79 2.26 15.18
N THR A 5 5.84 3.01 15.66
CA THR A 5 4.59 3.31 14.97
C THR A 5 4.43 4.82 14.87
N ILE A 6 3.63 5.24 13.91
CA ILE A 6 3.34 6.66 13.67
C ILE A 6 1.85 6.95 13.92
N PRO A 7 1.51 8.20 14.30
CA PRO A 7 0.11 8.60 14.42
C PRO A 7 -0.65 8.46 13.12
N ASP A 8 -1.93 8.09 13.20
CA ASP A 8 -2.82 8.10 12.04
C ASP A 8 -3.10 9.53 11.58
N GLU A 9 -3.17 9.72 10.26
CA GLU A 9 -3.55 10.96 9.60
C GLU A 9 -4.69 10.72 8.61
N ALA A 10 -5.59 9.80 8.95
CA ALA A 10 -6.64 9.30 8.07
C ALA A 10 -7.76 10.30 7.79
N ASP A 11 -7.94 11.32 8.63
CA ASP A 11 -8.93 12.38 8.46
C ASP A 11 -8.41 13.60 7.67
N ASN A 12 -7.49 13.36 6.75
CA ASN A 12 -6.84 14.40 5.92
C ASN A 12 -7.67 14.83 4.69
N GLY A 13 -8.91 14.35 4.55
CA GLY A 13 -9.78 14.64 3.41
C GLY A 13 -9.53 13.78 2.17
N LEU A 14 -8.54 12.89 2.21
CA LEU A 14 -8.23 11.95 1.12
C LEU A 14 -9.01 10.64 1.32
N VAL A 15 -9.40 10.03 0.21
CA VAL A 15 -10.18 8.79 0.19
C VAL A 15 -9.50 7.75 -0.70
N HIS A 16 -9.87 6.48 -0.51
CA HIS A 16 -9.30 5.36 -1.26
C HIS A 16 -9.96 5.24 -2.64
N THR A 17 -9.50 6.08 -3.56
CA THR A 17 -9.86 5.99 -4.99
C THR A 17 -8.86 5.11 -5.75
N PRO A 18 -9.18 4.67 -6.98
CA PRO A 18 -8.22 3.95 -7.81
C PRO A 18 -6.87 4.68 -7.91
N CYS A 19 -5.79 3.90 -7.93
CA CYS A 19 -4.43 4.43 -8.09
C CYS A 19 -3.94 5.34 -6.95
N THR A 20 -4.37 5.09 -5.73
CA THR A 20 -3.84 5.77 -4.54
C THR A 20 -2.92 4.87 -3.73
N ILE A 21 -2.13 5.48 -2.85
CA ILE A 21 -1.23 4.81 -1.90
C ILE A 21 -1.72 5.10 -0.49
N SER A 22 -1.80 4.06 0.34
CA SER A 22 -2.28 4.17 1.70
C SER A 22 -1.42 3.36 2.68
N MET A 23 -1.42 3.78 3.94
CA MET A 23 -0.65 3.12 5.00
C MET A 23 -1.35 1.87 5.51
N ALA A 24 -0.60 0.78 5.60
CA ALA A 24 -1.06 -0.43 6.28
C ALA A 24 -0.94 -0.26 7.80
N LYS A 25 -1.92 -0.78 8.52
CA LYS A 25 -1.98 -0.76 9.98
C LYS A 25 -2.89 -1.90 10.48
N THR A 26 -2.88 -2.15 11.77
CA THR A 26 -3.84 -3.04 12.42
C THR A 26 -5.17 -2.31 12.69
N GLU A 27 -6.14 -3.00 13.28
CA GLU A 27 -7.43 -2.40 13.67
C GLU A 27 -7.28 -1.32 14.74
N ASN A 28 -6.22 -1.38 15.55
CA ASN A 28 -5.97 -0.39 16.59
C ASN A 28 -5.46 0.92 15.99
N PRO A 29 -5.80 2.06 16.59
CA PRO A 29 -5.29 3.35 16.14
C PRO A 29 -3.77 3.48 16.34
N ASN A 30 -3.13 4.28 15.49
CA ASN A 30 -1.71 4.63 15.58
C ASN A 30 -0.77 3.42 15.54
N THR A 31 -1.10 2.43 14.73
CA THR A 31 -0.28 1.20 14.58
C THR A 31 0.44 1.10 13.25
N GLY A 32 0.35 2.12 12.39
CA GLY A 32 1.09 2.20 11.14
C GLY A 32 2.60 2.25 11.38
N GLY A 33 3.34 1.53 10.58
CA GLY A 33 4.82 1.51 10.60
C GLY A 33 5.38 1.87 9.22
N SER A 34 6.05 0.92 8.58
CA SER A 34 6.67 1.11 7.26
C SER A 34 5.92 0.43 6.12
N GLN A 35 4.85 -0.30 6.40
CA GLN A 35 4.08 -0.99 5.38
C GLN A 35 3.07 -0.06 4.73
N PHE A 36 2.90 -0.19 3.43
CA PHE A 36 1.92 0.54 2.64
C PHE A 36 1.27 -0.40 1.62
N PHE A 37 0.18 0.03 1.03
CA PHE A 37 -0.48 -0.70 -0.04
C PHE A 37 -0.90 0.24 -1.17
N LEU A 38 -1.05 -0.33 -2.35
CA LEU A 38 -1.42 0.37 -3.58
C LEU A 38 -2.81 -0.09 -4.00
N ILE A 39 -3.64 0.86 -4.43
CA ILE A 39 -5.00 0.57 -4.91
C ILE A 39 -4.97 0.35 -6.42
N PRO A 40 -5.46 -0.80 -6.93
CA PRO A 40 -5.59 -1.04 -8.38
C PRO A 40 -6.58 -0.08 -9.05
N GLU A 41 -6.52 -0.01 -10.38
CA GLU A 41 -7.39 0.86 -11.20
C GLU A 41 -8.87 0.53 -11.08
N ASP A 42 -9.21 -0.70 -10.79
CA ASP A 42 -10.57 -1.23 -10.74
C ASP A 42 -11.13 -1.37 -9.31
N SER A 43 -10.45 -0.80 -8.32
CA SER A 43 -10.81 -0.92 -6.91
C SER A 43 -11.11 0.43 -6.25
N THR A 44 -12.16 0.44 -5.41
CA THR A 44 -12.54 1.61 -4.61
C THR A 44 -12.91 1.15 -3.20
N PRO A 45 -11.93 0.82 -2.34
CA PRO A 45 -12.18 0.27 -1.02
C PRO A 45 -12.60 1.37 -0.01
N SER A 46 -13.79 1.92 -0.19
CA SER A 46 -14.30 3.04 0.61
C SER A 46 -14.48 2.73 2.10
N TRP A 47 -14.53 1.46 2.46
CA TRP A 47 -14.58 1.04 3.88
C TRP A 47 -13.28 1.31 4.64
N LEU A 48 -12.19 1.63 3.94
CA LEU A 48 -10.91 2.00 4.55
C LEU A 48 -10.80 3.51 4.82
N ASP A 49 -11.73 4.31 4.29
CA ASP A 49 -11.71 5.76 4.43
C ASP A 49 -11.81 6.17 5.91
N ASN A 50 -11.06 7.17 6.31
CA ASN A 50 -10.93 7.67 7.68
C ASN A 50 -10.33 6.64 8.67
N VAL A 51 -9.88 5.49 8.21
CA VAL A 51 -9.21 4.46 9.01
C VAL A 51 -7.75 4.33 8.63
N HIS A 52 -7.47 4.15 7.34
CA HIS A 52 -6.12 4.09 6.79
C HIS A 52 -5.74 5.44 6.17
N THR A 53 -4.48 5.84 6.35
CA THR A 53 -3.99 7.12 5.85
C THR A 53 -3.62 7.04 4.38
N VAL A 54 -4.40 7.67 3.51
CA VAL A 54 -4.04 7.90 2.10
C VAL A 54 -3.02 9.03 2.05
N PHE A 55 -1.89 8.83 1.39
CA PHE A 55 -0.81 9.82 1.37
C PHE A 55 -0.23 10.11 -0.02
N GLY A 56 -0.75 9.50 -1.07
CA GLY A 56 -0.27 9.76 -2.42
C GLY A 56 -1.10 9.12 -3.52
N ASP A 57 -0.80 9.52 -4.74
CA ASP A 57 -1.40 9.01 -5.97
C ASP A 57 -0.33 8.39 -6.86
N ILE A 58 -0.72 7.36 -7.61
CA ILE A 58 0.11 6.74 -8.63
C ILE A 58 -0.10 7.52 -9.92
N THR A 59 0.92 8.23 -10.37
CA THR A 59 0.82 9.10 -11.56
C THR A 59 1.15 8.38 -12.86
N ASP A 60 1.80 7.20 -12.78
CA ASP A 60 2.16 6.39 -13.94
C ASP A 60 2.32 4.93 -13.51
N GLY A 61 1.96 4.00 -14.38
CA GLY A 61 2.15 2.56 -14.16
C GLY A 61 1.10 1.89 -13.26
N CYS A 62 -0.05 2.51 -13.00
CA CYS A 62 -1.11 1.92 -12.18
C CYS A 62 -1.65 0.61 -12.76
N GLU A 63 -1.59 0.42 -14.08
CA GLU A 63 -1.93 -0.83 -14.75
C GLU A 63 -1.07 -2.01 -14.26
N HIS A 64 0.16 -1.74 -13.83
CA HIS A 64 1.02 -2.78 -13.23
C HIS A 64 0.53 -3.18 -11.83
N VAL A 65 0.00 -2.24 -11.07
CA VAL A 65 -0.63 -2.53 -9.77
C VAL A 65 -1.84 -3.43 -9.96
N THR A 66 -2.67 -3.14 -10.96
CA THR A 66 -3.81 -3.97 -11.33
C THR A 66 -3.35 -5.38 -11.72
N SER A 67 -2.32 -5.49 -12.55
CA SER A 67 -1.76 -6.79 -12.94
C SER A 67 -1.22 -7.59 -11.74
N ILE A 68 -0.61 -6.93 -10.78
CA ILE A 68 -0.14 -7.57 -9.54
C ILE A 68 -1.32 -8.07 -8.71
N SER A 69 -2.42 -7.32 -8.64
CA SER A 69 -3.61 -7.73 -7.87
C SER A 69 -4.29 -8.99 -8.43
N GLU A 70 -4.04 -9.30 -9.69
CA GLU A 70 -4.62 -10.44 -10.41
C GLU A 70 -3.74 -11.69 -10.39
N VAL A 71 -2.55 -11.65 -9.76
CA VAL A 71 -1.68 -12.83 -9.70
C VAL A 71 -2.33 -13.96 -8.91
N GLN A 72 -2.03 -15.18 -9.32
CA GLN A 72 -2.64 -16.36 -8.71
C GLN A 72 -2.11 -16.61 -7.30
N THR A 73 -3.04 -16.82 -6.39
CA THR A 73 -2.79 -17.15 -4.97
C THR A 73 -3.57 -18.40 -4.58
N PRO A 74 -3.29 -19.03 -3.43
CA PRO A 74 -4.15 -20.10 -2.92
C PRO A 74 -5.63 -19.72 -2.84
N ASN A 75 -5.96 -18.52 -2.38
CA ASN A 75 -7.35 -18.06 -2.27
C ASN A 75 -8.05 -17.90 -3.63
N THR A 76 -7.30 -17.71 -4.71
CA THR A 76 -7.87 -17.61 -6.07
C THR A 76 -7.85 -18.95 -6.83
N ASN A 77 -7.26 -20.00 -6.25
CA ASN A 77 -7.18 -21.34 -6.84
C ASN A 77 -8.13 -22.30 -6.11
N PRO A 78 -9.23 -22.73 -6.73
CA PRO A 78 -10.20 -23.60 -6.07
C PRO A 78 -9.68 -25.00 -5.72
N GLU A 79 -8.53 -25.40 -6.27
CA GLU A 79 -7.89 -26.69 -5.97
C GLU A 79 -6.93 -26.60 -4.78
N ASP A 80 -6.62 -25.39 -4.30
CA ASP A 80 -5.73 -25.18 -3.17
C ASP A 80 -6.54 -24.87 -1.90
N SER A 81 -6.42 -25.69 -0.90
CA SER A 81 -7.17 -25.55 0.35
C SER A 81 -6.54 -24.58 1.37
N ARG A 82 -5.39 -24.00 1.05
CA ARG A 82 -4.74 -23.03 1.93
C ARG A 82 -5.49 -21.71 1.92
N ASN A 83 -5.68 -21.12 3.08
CA ASN A 83 -6.24 -19.77 3.19
C ASN A 83 -5.10 -18.76 3.18
N SER A 84 -4.66 -18.34 2.00
CA SER A 84 -3.53 -17.44 1.83
C SER A 84 -3.66 -16.60 0.56
N ASP A 85 -3.34 -15.32 0.67
CA ASP A 85 -3.22 -14.40 -0.46
C ASP A 85 -1.76 -14.20 -0.90
N GLU A 86 -0.83 -15.01 -0.37
CA GLU A 86 0.56 -14.99 -0.83
C GLU A 86 0.66 -15.53 -2.26
N PRO A 87 1.22 -14.76 -3.21
CA PRO A 87 1.36 -15.21 -4.60
C PRO A 87 2.19 -16.48 -4.72
N TYR A 88 1.79 -17.40 -5.62
CA TYR A 88 2.62 -18.57 -5.94
C TYR A 88 3.99 -18.16 -6.49
N ASN A 89 4.02 -17.11 -7.28
CA ASN A 89 5.24 -16.50 -7.78
C ASN A 89 5.45 -15.16 -7.06
N PRO A 90 6.53 -15.00 -6.26
CA PRO A 90 6.77 -13.79 -5.50
C PRO A 90 6.82 -12.53 -6.38
N VAL A 91 6.18 -11.47 -5.91
CA VAL A 91 6.32 -10.12 -6.47
C VAL A 91 7.34 -9.37 -5.64
N THR A 92 8.40 -8.90 -6.30
CA THR A 92 9.55 -8.29 -5.61
C THR A 92 9.65 -6.81 -5.94
N LEU A 93 9.71 -5.96 -4.90
CA LEU A 93 10.08 -4.56 -5.04
C LEU A 93 11.59 -4.47 -5.18
N VAL A 94 12.07 -4.23 -6.41
CA VAL A 94 13.50 -4.29 -6.73
C VAL A 94 14.24 -3.05 -6.26
N SER A 95 13.66 -1.88 -6.45
CA SER A 95 14.27 -0.60 -6.05
C SER A 95 13.23 0.48 -5.85
N VAL A 96 13.58 1.46 -5.04
CA VAL A 96 12.80 2.69 -4.85
C VAL A 96 13.76 3.85 -4.95
N THR A 97 13.41 4.87 -5.74
CA THR A 97 14.15 6.13 -5.82
C THR A 97 13.20 7.29 -5.54
N THR A 98 13.72 8.37 -5.01
CA THR A 98 12.95 9.58 -4.73
C THR A 98 13.46 10.74 -5.58
N ASN A 99 12.57 11.68 -5.94
CA ASN A 99 12.98 12.88 -6.69
C ASN A 99 13.92 13.80 -5.90
N GLY A 100 13.89 13.72 -4.56
CA GLY A 100 14.85 14.39 -3.72
C GLY A 100 16.27 13.85 -3.87
N GLY A 101 16.40 12.56 -4.23
CA GLY A 101 17.67 11.89 -4.40
C GLY A 101 18.56 11.96 -3.15
N GLU A 102 19.82 11.56 -3.31
CA GLU A 102 20.81 11.61 -2.23
C GLU A 102 21.22 13.04 -1.86
N ASP A 103 21.04 13.99 -2.77
CA ASP A 103 21.41 15.39 -2.60
C ASP A 103 20.35 16.21 -1.86
N ALA A 104 19.16 15.67 -1.66
CA ALA A 104 18.11 16.36 -0.93
C ALA A 104 18.41 16.36 0.58
N PRO A 105 18.30 17.52 1.24
CA PRO A 105 18.43 17.54 2.71
C PRO A 105 17.37 16.62 3.33
N TRP A 106 17.71 15.91 4.40
CA TRP A 106 16.81 14.98 5.08
C TRP A 106 15.50 15.64 5.57
N TRP A 107 15.53 16.91 5.90
CA TRP A 107 14.35 17.70 6.29
C TRP A 107 13.42 18.04 5.11
N TYR A 108 13.88 17.87 3.89
CA TYR A 108 13.09 18.14 2.68
C TYR A 108 11.90 17.18 2.51
N PHE A 109 11.95 16.04 3.17
CA PHE A 109 10.92 15.00 3.06
C PHE A 109 9.79 15.12 4.09
N TRP A 110 9.74 16.21 4.83
CA TRP A 110 8.70 16.46 5.83
C TRP A 110 7.41 17.01 5.23
#